data_c1274d97fe64bbc3ff16d2f931563b60
#
_entry.id   c1274d97fe64bbc3ff16d2f931563b60
#
_cell.length_a   1.000
_cell.length_b   1.000
_cell.length_c   1.000
_cell.angle_alpha   90.00
_cell.angle_beta   90.00
_cell.angle_gamma   90.00
#
_symmetry.space_group_name_H-M   'P 1'
#
loop_
_entity.id
_entity.type
_entity.pdbx_description
1 polymer ?
#
loop_
_entity_poly.entity_id
_entity_poly.type
_entity_poly.pdbx_seq_one_letter_code
_entity_poly.pdbx_strand_id
1 'polypeptide(L)'
;MNNRDYFPDLIGQHAVKKKLSFYLEAFHKTEMCPFLNLIGAKGLGKTEFAKAFAKNLINKDGDKRSFLELNCSTIKNNEQFFEQIFMPLVADNEITILFDECHALPLDLTMAFLTIFNTEKNSRKNFEWNEATFEFNFKKQTFIFATTESDKMFPPLKDRLTTIDFEPYSSEELGEIIKLCTPDVTFADGVIQEIAQTVRNNARSAVKRAKEINLYCGAKEKNTFDELDFIDLSDHVGILPFGISYTEKQILSTLKEGSCTLTGLSAKLGLSKTAVQRDHELYLLNKNLMEIDGKRKITSQGLELCKFFA
;
A
#
# COMPACT_ATOMS: atom_id res chain seq x y z
N MET A 1 23.50 16.79 8.43
CA MET A 1 22.09 16.40 8.35
C MET A 1 21.65 16.02 9.75
N ASN A 2 20.60 16.64 10.27
CA ASN A 2 20.07 16.28 11.59
C ASN A 2 19.56 14.84 11.54
N ASN A 3 19.98 14.03 12.51
CA ASN A 3 19.61 12.61 12.61
C ASN A 3 18.17 12.46 13.21
N ARG A 4 17.22 13.29 12.76
CA ARG A 4 15.83 13.26 13.24
C ARG A 4 15.08 12.15 12.51
N ASP A 5 14.58 11.17 13.25
CA ASP A 5 13.63 10.21 12.68
C ASP A 5 12.24 10.86 12.60
N TYR A 6 11.77 11.10 11.39
CA TYR A 6 10.44 11.65 11.11
C TYR A 6 9.34 10.57 11.11
N PHE A 7 9.72 9.29 11.10
CA PHE A 7 8.81 8.16 10.90
C PHE A 7 9.06 7.03 11.93
N PRO A 8 9.09 7.35 13.26
CA PRO A 8 9.46 6.36 14.28
C PRO A 8 8.47 5.19 14.38
N ASP A 9 7.20 5.44 14.11
CA ASP A 9 6.12 4.44 14.22
C ASP A 9 5.92 3.61 12.95
N LEU A 10 6.74 3.84 11.91
CA LEU A 10 6.65 3.11 10.64
C LEU A 10 7.86 2.19 10.51
N ILE A 11 7.61 0.91 10.31
CA ILE A 11 8.66 -0.11 10.14
C ILE A 11 9.07 -0.19 8.66
N GLY A 12 10.34 -0.52 8.41
CA GLY A 12 10.88 -0.77 7.07
C GLY A 12 10.88 0.43 6.15
N GLN A 13 10.83 0.17 4.84
CA GLN A 13 10.79 1.19 3.78
C GLN A 13 11.92 2.24 3.89
N HIS A 14 13.14 1.82 4.16
CA HIS A 14 14.27 2.71 4.46
C HIS A 14 14.56 3.72 3.34
N ALA A 15 14.45 3.31 2.08
CA ALA A 15 14.64 4.20 0.93
C ALA A 15 13.54 5.28 0.86
N VAL A 16 12.29 4.90 1.14
CA VAL A 16 11.14 5.81 1.23
C VAL A 16 11.35 6.82 2.35
N LYS A 17 11.67 6.36 3.56
CA LYS A 17 11.95 7.22 4.72
C LYS A 17 13.04 8.23 4.40
N LYS A 18 14.15 7.79 3.79
CA LYS A 18 15.27 8.66 3.41
C LYS A 18 14.84 9.76 2.43
N LYS A 19 14.10 9.40 1.38
CA LYS A 19 13.60 10.38 0.38
C LYS A 19 12.60 11.36 1.01
N LEU A 20 11.64 10.87 1.78
CA LEU A 20 10.64 11.71 2.44
C LEU A 20 11.27 12.64 3.48
N SER A 21 12.24 12.15 4.28
CA SER A 21 12.98 13.00 5.23
C SER A 21 13.73 14.14 4.53
N PHE A 22 14.36 13.86 3.38
CA PHE A 22 14.99 14.90 2.57
C PHE A 22 14.00 16.00 2.15
N TYR A 23 12.79 15.64 1.71
CA TYR A 23 11.78 16.63 1.32
C TYR A 23 11.21 17.38 2.52
N LEU A 24 11.10 16.76 3.70
CA LEU A 24 10.72 17.45 4.93
C LEU A 24 11.79 18.48 5.35
N GLU A 25 13.07 18.11 5.30
CA GLU A 25 14.17 19.05 5.58
C GLU A 25 14.20 20.22 4.59
N ALA A 26 13.95 19.97 3.31
CA ALA A 26 13.84 21.00 2.29
C ALA A 26 12.61 21.91 2.55
N PHE A 27 11.47 21.32 2.87
CA PHE A 27 10.24 22.04 3.21
C PHE A 27 10.42 23.01 4.38
N HIS A 28 11.07 22.59 5.47
CA HIS A 28 11.33 23.45 6.62
C HIS A 28 12.16 24.70 6.28
N LYS A 29 12.91 24.67 5.17
CA LYS A 29 13.71 25.82 4.70
C LYS A 29 13.00 26.66 3.65
N THR A 30 12.24 26.02 2.76
CA THR A 30 11.69 26.65 1.55
C THR A 30 10.18 26.82 1.58
N GLU A 31 9.49 26.15 2.51
CA GLU A 31 8.02 26.02 2.57
C GLU A 31 7.41 25.33 1.33
N MET A 32 8.25 24.79 0.47
CA MET A 32 7.84 24.13 -0.77
C MET A 32 8.10 22.63 -0.69
N CYS A 33 7.13 21.85 -1.14
CA CYS A 33 7.24 20.41 -1.28
C CYS A 33 7.05 20.03 -2.76
N PRO A 34 7.83 19.10 -3.32
CA PRO A 34 7.54 18.60 -4.64
C PRO A 34 6.21 17.84 -4.65
N PHE A 35 5.59 17.73 -5.82
CA PHE A 35 4.44 16.86 -6.02
C PHE A 35 4.91 15.41 -5.96
N LEU A 36 4.48 14.69 -4.91
CA LEU A 36 4.94 13.32 -4.67
C LEU A 36 4.03 12.30 -5.35
N ASN A 37 4.61 11.23 -5.86
CA ASN A 37 3.89 10.08 -6.39
C ASN A 37 4.37 8.79 -5.72
N LEU A 38 3.57 8.24 -4.81
CA LEU A 38 3.86 7.04 -4.05
C LEU A 38 3.41 5.81 -4.85
N ILE A 39 4.36 5.02 -5.32
CA ILE A 39 4.10 3.86 -6.18
C ILE A 39 4.45 2.58 -5.44
N GLY A 40 3.59 1.57 -5.54
CA GLY A 40 3.84 0.24 -4.99
C GLY A 40 2.59 -0.60 -4.84
N ALA A 41 2.75 -1.87 -4.62
CA ALA A 41 1.64 -2.81 -4.47
C ALA A 41 0.69 -2.43 -3.33
N LYS A 42 -0.49 -3.05 -3.33
CA LYS A 42 -1.49 -2.83 -2.28
C LYS A 42 -0.95 -3.29 -0.92
N GLY A 43 -1.18 -2.47 0.12
CA GLY A 43 -0.84 -2.83 1.50
C GLY A 43 0.62 -2.54 1.90
N LEU A 44 1.41 -1.84 1.07
CA LEU A 44 2.79 -1.45 1.39
C LEU A 44 2.92 -0.19 2.26
N GLY A 45 1.80 0.40 2.71
CA GLY A 45 1.84 1.53 3.65
C GLY A 45 1.82 2.91 3.00
N LYS A 46 1.61 3.05 1.68
CA LYS A 46 1.60 4.35 0.98
C LYS A 46 0.79 5.42 1.70
N THR A 47 -0.45 5.12 2.05
CA THR A 47 -1.35 6.04 2.76
C THR A 47 -0.85 6.40 4.15
N GLU A 48 -0.29 5.44 4.92
CA GLU A 48 0.25 5.69 6.25
C GLU A 48 1.53 6.57 6.18
N PHE A 49 2.40 6.32 5.19
CA PHE A 49 3.55 7.20 4.94
C PHE A 49 3.13 8.60 4.51
N ALA A 50 2.09 8.75 3.68
CA ALA A 50 1.53 10.06 3.32
C ALA A 50 0.99 10.81 4.55
N LYS A 51 0.25 10.13 5.43
CA LYS A 51 -0.25 10.69 6.69
C LYS A 51 0.89 11.11 7.62
N ALA A 52 1.89 10.25 7.80
CA ALA A 52 3.04 10.56 8.64
C ALA A 52 3.87 11.72 8.05
N PHE A 53 4.04 11.78 6.74
CA PHE A 53 4.68 12.90 6.05
C PHE A 53 3.90 14.20 6.28
N ALA A 54 2.59 14.20 6.07
CA ALA A 54 1.73 15.37 6.29
C ALA A 54 1.78 15.89 7.73
N LYS A 55 1.82 15.00 8.74
CA LYS A 55 1.97 15.38 10.16
C LYS A 55 3.27 16.13 10.45
N ASN A 56 4.31 15.95 9.63
CA ASN A 56 5.61 16.60 9.76
C ASN A 56 5.74 17.86 8.90
N LEU A 57 4.74 18.20 8.09
CA LEU A 57 4.67 19.49 7.37
C LEU A 57 4.13 20.56 8.31
N ILE A 58 5.02 21.09 9.14
CA ILE A 58 4.73 22.13 10.12
C ILE A 58 5.16 23.46 9.52
N ASN A 59 4.29 24.48 9.54
CA ASN A 59 4.59 25.82 9.07
C ASN A 59 5.54 26.56 10.03
N LYS A 60 5.97 27.77 9.70
CA LYS A 60 6.87 28.56 10.55
C LYS A 60 6.26 28.99 11.88
N ASP A 61 4.94 29.05 11.96
CA ASP A 61 4.20 29.42 13.16
C ASP A 61 3.99 28.21 14.11
N GLY A 62 4.41 27.01 13.67
CA GLY A 62 4.32 25.79 14.45
C GLY A 62 3.01 25.00 14.23
N ASP A 63 2.14 25.47 13.34
CA ASP A 63 0.86 24.83 13.06
C ASP A 63 1.01 23.65 12.09
N LYS A 64 0.24 22.61 12.34
CA LYS A 64 0.17 21.43 11.48
C LYS A 64 -0.83 21.66 10.35
N ARG A 65 -0.48 21.25 9.15
CA ARG A 65 -1.40 21.25 8.02
C ARG A 65 -2.53 20.25 8.19
N SER A 66 -3.71 20.63 7.74
CA SER A 66 -4.83 19.69 7.60
C SER A 66 -4.48 18.60 6.59
N PHE A 67 -5.08 17.42 6.73
CA PHE A 67 -4.88 16.30 5.81
C PHE A 67 -6.21 15.87 5.20
N LEU A 68 -6.26 15.84 3.88
CA LEU A 68 -7.42 15.39 3.11
C LEU A 68 -7.03 14.17 2.26
N GLU A 69 -7.70 13.05 2.49
CA GLU A 69 -7.54 11.84 1.69
C GLU A 69 -8.70 11.72 0.71
N LEU A 70 -8.39 11.67 -0.57
CA LEU A 70 -9.36 11.55 -1.67
C LEU A 70 -9.11 10.24 -2.40
N ASN A 71 -10.12 9.38 -2.45
CA ASN A 71 -10.08 8.23 -3.37
C ASN A 71 -10.48 8.70 -4.77
N CYS A 72 -9.54 8.67 -5.70
CA CYS A 72 -9.76 9.17 -7.06
C CYS A 72 -10.86 8.45 -7.83
N SER A 73 -11.16 7.19 -7.49
CA SER A 73 -12.26 6.45 -8.10
C SER A 73 -13.65 7.03 -7.79
N THR A 74 -13.75 7.89 -6.77
CA THR A 74 -15.01 8.54 -6.38
C THR A 74 -15.20 9.93 -7.02
N ILE A 75 -14.15 10.47 -7.62
CA ILE A 75 -14.18 11.76 -8.32
C ILE A 75 -14.70 11.53 -9.74
N LYS A 76 -15.76 12.22 -10.11
CA LYS A 76 -16.44 12.00 -11.40
C LYS A 76 -15.91 12.87 -12.54
N ASN A 77 -15.60 14.14 -12.25
CA ASN A 77 -15.20 15.16 -13.23
C ASN A 77 -14.59 16.39 -12.56
N ASN A 78 -14.18 17.37 -13.37
CA ASN A 78 -13.66 18.66 -12.93
C ASN A 78 -14.64 19.44 -12.04
N GLU A 79 -15.93 19.47 -12.40
CA GLU A 79 -16.97 20.20 -11.68
C GLU A 79 -17.02 19.76 -10.21
N GLN A 80 -17.13 18.44 -9.98
CA GLN A 80 -17.12 17.90 -8.62
C GLN A 80 -15.84 18.27 -7.88
N PHE A 81 -14.68 18.19 -8.52
CA PHE A 81 -13.42 18.49 -7.87
C PHE A 81 -13.32 19.98 -7.50
N PHE A 82 -13.57 20.90 -8.44
CA PHE A 82 -13.38 22.32 -8.18
C PHE A 82 -14.45 22.90 -7.26
N GLU A 83 -15.72 22.58 -7.45
CA GLU A 83 -16.83 23.18 -6.69
C GLU A 83 -17.07 22.50 -5.34
N GLN A 84 -16.94 21.17 -5.25
CA GLN A 84 -17.30 20.42 -4.04
C GLN A 84 -16.10 20.06 -3.17
N ILE A 85 -14.86 20.08 -3.72
CA ILE A 85 -13.66 19.69 -3.00
C ILE A 85 -12.72 20.87 -2.89
N PHE A 86 -12.24 21.43 -4.01
CA PHE A 86 -11.19 22.44 -4.00
C PHE A 86 -11.64 23.72 -3.30
N MET A 87 -12.74 24.32 -3.74
CA MET A 87 -13.23 25.58 -3.19
C MET A 87 -13.55 25.51 -1.68
N PRO A 88 -14.34 24.54 -1.19
CA PRO A 88 -14.70 24.53 0.22
C PRO A 88 -13.63 24.00 1.16
N LEU A 89 -12.71 23.15 0.68
CA LEU A 89 -11.79 22.41 1.54
C LEU A 89 -10.32 22.77 1.34
N VAL A 90 -9.93 23.21 0.14
CA VAL A 90 -8.51 23.38 -0.25
C VAL A 90 -8.13 24.83 -0.48
N ALA A 91 -9.00 25.62 -1.13
CA ALA A 91 -8.73 27.03 -1.42
C ALA A 91 -8.44 27.77 -0.11
N ASP A 92 -7.40 28.59 -0.10
CA ASP A 92 -6.95 29.40 1.04
C ASP A 92 -6.51 28.65 2.31
N ASN A 93 -6.65 27.31 2.35
CA ASN A 93 -6.26 26.50 3.50
C ASN A 93 -4.83 25.99 3.41
N GLU A 94 -4.19 25.81 4.57
CA GLU A 94 -2.92 25.07 4.70
C GLU A 94 -3.22 23.59 4.83
N ILE A 95 -3.07 22.87 3.72
CA ILE A 95 -3.56 21.49 3.59
C ILE A 95 -2.61 20.59 2.81
N THR A 96 -2.55 19.34 3.20
CA THR A 96 -1.95 18.26 2.42
C THR A 96 -3.05 17.38 1.86
N ILE A 97 -3.04 17.16 0.55
CA ILE A 97 -4.04 16.37 -0.14
C ILE A 97 -3.37 15.10 -0.66
N LEU A 98 -3.95 13.96 -0.31
CA LEU A 98 -3.58 12.66 -0.87
C LEU A 98 -4.64 12.24 -1.90
N PHE A 99 -4.22 12.10 -3.14
CA PHE A 99 -4.99 11.47 -4.22
C PHE A 99 -4.66 9.98 -4.26
N ASP A 100 -5.44 9.17 -3.54
CA ASP A 100 -5.24 7.72 -3.51
C ASP A 100 -5.90 7.06 -4.73
N GLU A 101 -5.28 5.99 -5.23
CA GLU A 101 -5.61 5.32 -6.51
C GLU A 101 -5.67 6.31 -7.69
N CYS A 102 -4.65 7.16 -7.81
CA CYS A 102 -4.62 8.27 -8.77
C CYS A 102 -4.64 7.84 -10.24
N HIS A 103 -4.40 6.56 -10.55
CA HIS A 103 -4.64 6.00 -11.89
C HIS A 103 -6.12 6.02 -12.30
N ALA A 104 -7.05 6.17 -11.33
CA ALA A 104 -8.49 6.27 -11.57
C ALA A 104 -8.98 7.73 -11.70
N LEU A 105 -8.08 8.73 -11.75
CA LEU A 105 -8.48 10.12 -11.99
C LEU A 105 -9.23 10.27 -13.31
N PRO A 106 -10.32 11.05 -13.33
CA PRO A 106 -11.01 11.42 -14.57
C PRO A 106 -10.05 12.12 -15.53
N LEU A 107 -10.23 11.87 -16.83
CA LEU A 107 -9.32 12.40 -17.86
C LEU A 107 -9.32 13.93 -17.90
N ASP A 108 -10.48 14.56 -17.77
CA ASP A 108 -10.62 16.02 -17.73
C ASP A 108 -9.85 16.64 -16.55
N LEU A 109 -9.96 16.04 -15.35
CA LEU A 109 -9.19 16.46 -14.18
C LEU A 109 -7.69 16.20 -14.34
N THR A 110 -7.32 15.07 -14.96
CA THR A 110 -5.93 14.79 -15.29
C THR A 110 -5.33 15.86 -16.20
N MET A 111 -6.09 16.30 -17.22
CA MET A 111 -5.67 17.38 -18.12
C MET A 111 -5.54 18.73 -17.39
N ALA A 112 -6.48 19.06 -16.50
CA ALA A 112 -6.36 20.24 -15.65
C ALA A 112 -5.08 20.20 -14.80
N PHE A 113 -4.75 19.06 -14.19
CA PHE A 113 -3.53 18.89 -13.40
C PHE A 113 -2.24 19.05 -14.20
N LEU A 114 -2.23 18.75 -15.50
CA LEU A 114 -1.07 19.04 -16.33
C LEU A 114 -0.76 20.54 -16.40
N THR A 115 -1.79 21.38 -16.41
CA THR A 115 -1.65 22.82 -16.41
C THR A 115 -1.29 23.35 -15.02
N ILE A 116 -1.95 22.84 -13.99
CA ILE A 116 -1.76 23.25 -12.59
C ILE A 116 -0.37 22.90 -12.10
N PHE A 117 0.11 21.66 -12.34
CA PHE A 117 1.41 21.18 -11.86
C PHE A 117 2.57 21.46 -12.84
N ASN A 118 2.33 22.26 -13.88
CA ASN A 118 3.39 22.77 -14.73
C ASN A 118 3.99 24.04 -14.10
N THR A 119 4.74 23.85 -13.00
CA THR A 119 5.32 24.96 -12.22
C THR A 119 6.82 25.05 -12.51
N GLU A 120 7.24 26.02 -13.29
CA GLU A 120 8.67 26.21 -13.56
C GLU A 120 9.41 26.89 -12.40
N LYS A 121 8.83 27.84 -11.68
CA LYS A 121 9.49 28.56 -10.57
C LYS A 121 8.55 29.22 -9.56
N ASN A 122 7.24 29.23 -9.80
CA ASN A 122 6.31 30.01 -8.99
C ASN A 122 5.65 29.16 -7.90
N SER A 123 5.56 29.71 -6.70
CA SER A 123 4.81 29.11 -5.58
C SER A 123 3.29 29.19 -5.74
N ARG A 124 2.81 29.90 -6.77
CA ARG A 124 1.38 30.09 -7.05
C ARG A 124 1.11 29.82 -8.52
N LYS A 125 -0.07 29.25 -8.78
CA LYS A 125 -0.58 28.99 -10.11
C LYS A 125 -2.05 29.32 -10.19
N ASN A 126 -2.46 30.13 -11.16
CA ASN A 126 -3.84 30.36 -11.48
C ASN A 126 -4.30 29.40 -12.56
N PHE A 127 -5.47 28.84 -12.38
CA PHE A 127 -6.15 27.95 -13.32
C PHE A 127 -7.58 28.46 -13.57
N GLU A 128 -7.93 28.67 -14.82
CA GLU A 128 -9.25 29.12 -15.22
C GLU A 128 -10.13 27.93 -15.59
N TRP A 129 -11.31 27.87 -15.01
CA TRP A 129 -12.32 26.86 -15.30
C TRP A 129 -13.72 27.44 -15.09
N ASN A 130 -14.63 27.27 -16.08
CA ASN A 130 -16.01 27.78 -16.05
C ASN A 130 -16.08 29.26 -15.62
N GLU A 131 -15.34 30.14 -16.29
CA GLU A 131 -15.29 31.59 -16.02
C GLU A 131 -14.81 31.97 -14.60
N ALA A 132 -14.39 30.99 -13.79
CA ALA A 132 -13.79 31.21 -12.47
C ALA A 132 -12.27 30.97 -12.49
N THR A 133 -11.54 31.78 -11.73
CA THR A 133 -10.09 31.60 -11.56
C THR A 133 -9.80 30.98 -10.20
N PHE A 134 -9.11 29.85 -10.21
CA PHE A 134 -8.69 29.11 -9.02
C PHE A 134 -7.21 29.34 -8.77
N GLU A 135 -6.84 29.86 -7.59
CA GLU A 135 -5.44 30.00 -7.20
C GLU A 135 -4.96 28.77 -6.42
N PHE A 136 -3.89 28.16 -6.91
CA PHE A 136 -3.14 27.11 -6.22
C PHE A 136 -1.91 27.74 -5.58
N ASN A 137 -1.79 27.64 -4.25
CA ASN A 137 -0.66 28.15 -3.48
C ASN A 137 0.14 26.96 -2.91
N PHE A 138 1.24 26.60 -3.59
CA PHE A 138 2.06 25.42 -3.24
C PHE A 138 2.89 25.60 -1.97
N LYS A 139 2.92 26.80 -1.39
CA LYS A 139 3.44 26.99 -0.03
C LYS A 139 2.44 26.58 1.04
N LYS A 140 1.16 26.68 0.76
CA LYS A 140 0.06 26.28 1.65
C LYS A 140 -0.44 24.87 1.34
N GLN A 141 -0.44 24.49 0.09
CA GLN A 141 -1.05 23.25 -0.42
C GLN A 141 0.03 22.26 -0.85
N THR A 142 0.01 21.07 -0.29
CA THR A 142 0.89 19.97 -0.68
C THR A 142 0.06 18.88 -1.33
N PHE A 143 0.53 18.38 -2.48
CA PHE A 143 -0.17 17.37 -3.28
C PHE A 143 0.64 16.08 -3.30
N ILE A 144 0.02 15.00 -2.85
CA ILE A 144 0.58 13.65 -2.83
C ILE A 144 -0.34 12.76 -3.66
N PHE A 145 0.23 11.99 -4.55
CA PHE A 145 -0.46 10.99 -5.35
C PHE A 145 -0.03 9.60 -4.89
N ALA A 146 -0.93 8.64 -4.90
CA ALA A 146 -0.61 7.26 -4.61
C ALA A 146 -1.30 6.33 -5.61
N THR A 147 -0.60 5.30 -6.06
CA THR A 147 -1.15 4.32 -7.00
C THR A 147 -0.56 2.93 -6.79
N THR A 148 -1.36 1.93 -7.09
CA THR A 148 -0.94 0.53 -7.24
C THR A 148 -0.65 0.17 -8.69
N GLU A 149 -1.08 0.98 -9.67
CA GLU A 149 -1.04 0.72 -11.11
C GLU A 149 -0.39 1.90 -11.85
N SER A 150 0.92 2.06 -11.66
CA SER A 150 1.67 3.19 -12.24
C SER A 150 1.76 3.15 -13.77
N ASP A 151 1.53 2.00 -14.37
CA ASP A 151 1.42 1.78 -15.81
C ASP A 151 0.15 2.36 -16.41
N LYS A 152 -0.91 2.51 -15.60
CA LYS A 152 -2.19 3.13 -16.01
C LYS A 152 -2.22 4.64 -15.81
N MET A 153 -1.26 5.21 -15.11
CA MET A 153 -1.17 6.67 -14.99
C MET A 153 -0.88 7.31 -16.34
N PHE A 154 -1.51 8.46 -16.56
CA PHE A 154 -1.22 9.27 -17.75
C PHE A 154 0.25 9.74 -17.72
N PRO A 155 1.11 9.34 -18.69
CA PRO A 155 2.55 9.58 -18.63
C PRO A 155 2.93 11.06 -18.42
N PRO A 156 2.33 12.06 -19.12
CA PRO A 156 2.65 13.46 -18.89
C PRO A 156 2.36 13.97 -17.47
N LEU A 157 1.38 13.39 -16.76
CA LEU A 157 1.17 13.71 -15.35
C LEU A 157 2.26 13.09 -14.49
N LYS A 158 2.60 11.82 -14.75
CA LYS A 158 3.66 11.12 -14.02
C LYS A 158 5.01 11.85 -14.10
N ASP A 159 5.33 12.42 -15.26
CA ASP A 159 6.58 13.17 -15.48
C ASP A 159 6.68 14.48 -14.65
N ARG A 160 5.56 15.00 -14.17
CA ARG A 160 5.50 16.19 -13.29
C ARG A 160 5.62 15.85 -11.81
N LEU A 161 5.57 14.58 -11.47
CA LEU A 161 5.54 14.10 -10.09
C LEU A 161 6.88 13.47 -9.72
N THR A 162 7.28 13.65 -8.48
CA THR A 162 8.47 13.02 -7.92
C THR A 162 8.11 11.63 -7.40
N THR A 163 8.63 10.61 -8.05
CA THR A 163 8.31 9.21 -7.74
C THR A 163 9.02 8.73 -6.47
N ILE A 164 8.27 8.06 -5.62
CA ILE A 164 8.71 7.35 -4.41
C ILE A 164 8.22 5.90 -4.53
N ASP A 165 9.14 4.97 -4.73
CA ASP A 165 8.83 3.56 -4.93
C ASP A 165 8.84 2.82 -3.58
N PHE A 166 7.79 2.07 -3.32
CA PHE A 166 7.62 1.21 -2.15
C PHE A 166 8.00 -0.23 -2.52
N GLU A 167 8.79 -0.85 -1.67
CA GLU A 167 9.26 -2.22 -1.83
C GLU A 167 8.46 -3.20 -0.96
N PRO A 168 8.39 -4.50 -1.33
CA PRO A 168 7.83 -5.52 -0.46
C PRO A 168 8.59 -5.58 0.87
N TYR A 169 7.87 -5.81 1.97
CA TYR A 169 8.47 -6.00 3.29
C TYR A 169 9.18 -7.35 3.41
N SER A 170 10.27 -7.39 4.15
CA SER A 170 10.89 -8.64 4.58
C SER A 170 10.06 -9.33 5.66
N SER A 171 10.33 -10.61 5.91
CA SER A 171 9.66 -11.35 6.99
C SER A 171 9.97 -10.77 8.36
N GLU A 172 11.19 -10.27 8.56
CA GLU A 172 11.63 -9.61 9.80
C GLU A 172 10.84 -8.32 10.02
N GLU A 173 10.74 -7.46 9.00
CA GLU A 173 9.96 -6.22 9.07
C GLU A 173 8.47 -6.48 9.33
N LEU A 174 7.90 -7.54 8.74
CA LEU A 174 6.51 -7.95 9.00
C LEU A 174 6.33 -8.43 10.44
N GLY A 175 7.31 -9.16 10.99
CA GLY A 175 7.34 -9.55 12.38
C GLY A 175 7.39 -8.35 13.32
N GLU A 176 8.20 -7.33 13.02
CA GLU A 176 8.26 -6.08 13.76
C GLU A 176 6.94 -5.31 13.71
N ILE A 177 6.26 -5.27 12.55
CA ILE A 177 4.94 -4.65 12.42
C ILE A 177 3.92 -5.37 13.31
N ILE A 178 3.93 -6.71 13.34
CA ILE A 178 3.03 -7.48 14.19
C ILE A 178 3.29 -7.14 15.66
N LYS A 179 4.55 -7.16 16.12
CA LYS A 179 4.93 -6.80 17.50
C LYS A 179 4.49 -5.38 17.87
N LEU A 180 4.71 -4.42 16.97
CA LEU A 180 4.29 -3.02 17.19
C LEU A 180 2.75 -2.91 17.38
N CYS A 181 1.98 -3.73 16.68
CA CYS A 181 0.53 -3.75 16.76
C CYS A 181 -0.03 -4.65 17.88
N THR A 182 0.83 -5.34 18.61
CA THR A 182 0.47 -6.23 19.74
C THR A 182 1.33 -5.92 20.97
N PRO A 183 1.31 -4.67 21.49
CA PRO A 183 2.24 -4.22 22.54
C PRO A 183 2.10 -4.99 23.85
N ASP A 184 0.91 -5.54 24.12
CA ASP A 184 0.60 -6.26 25.36
C ASP A 184 0.83 -7.77 25.26
N VAL A 185 1.33 -8.27 24.08
CA VAL A 185 1.53 -9.70 23.84
C VAL A 185 3.02 -10.03 23.84
N THR A 186 3.43 -10.99 24.66
CA THR A 186 4.79 -11.55 24.68
C THR A 186 4.82 -12.82 23.84
N PHE A 187 5.64 -12.82 22.81
CA PHE A 187 5.80 -13.96 21.90
C PHE A 187 6.90 -14.90 22.38
N ALA A 188 6.66 -16.20 22.29
CA ALA A 188 7.71 -17.20 22.48
C ALA A 188 8.74 -17.12 21.32
N ASP A 189 9.96 -17.64 21.58
CA ASP A 189 11.03 -17.63 20.59
C ASP A 189 10.62 -18.37 19.30
N GLY A 190 10.91 -17.77 18.16
CA GLY A 190 10.63 -18.34 16.83
C GLY A 190 9.20 -18.11 16.30
N VAL A 191 8.20 -17.97 17.14
CA VAL A 191 6.79 -17.90 16.75
C VAL A 191 6.50 -16.70 15.82
N ILE A 192 7.11 -15.56 16.11
CA ILE A 192 6.90 -14.36 15.28
C ILE A 192 7.39 -14.55 13.83
N GLN A 193 8.47 -15.31 13.64
CA GLN A 193 9.01 -15.64 12.33
C GLN A 193 8.06 -16.56 11.56
N GLU A 194 7.46 -17.54 12.22
CA GLU A 194 6.47 -18.43 11.62
C GLU A 194 5.21 -17.66 11.21
N ILE A 195 4.70 -16.80 12.08
CA ILE A 195 3.56 -15.93 11.79
C ILE A 195 3.87 -15.04 10.56
N ALA A 196 5.05 -14.41 10.54
CA ALA A 196 5.46 -13.52 9.46
C ALA A 196 5.53 -14.22 8.10
N GLN A 197 5.90 -15.51 8.05
CA GLN A 197 5.90 -16.31 6.82
C GLN A 197 4.49 -16.51 6.24
N THR A 198 3.43 -16.43 7.05
CA THR A 198 2.05 -16.52 6.60
C THR A 198 1.47 -15.17 6.15
N VAL A 199 2.22 -14.09 6.30
CA VAL A 199 1.82 -12.75 5.87
C VAL A 199 2.41 -12.45 4.49
N ARG A 200 1.57 -12.08 3.53
CA ARG A 200 1.90 -11.96 2.10
C ARG A 200 2.77 -10.73 1.75
N ASN A 201 3.89 -10.52 2.41
CA ASN A 201 4.87 -9.46 2.15
C ASN A 201 4.26 -8.03 2.13
N ASN A 202 3.16 -7.81 2.86
CA ASN A 202 2.55 -6.49 2.96
C ASN A 202 2.09 -6.16 4.40
N ALA A 203 2.28 -4.90 4.80
CA ALA A 203 1.99 -4.41 6.13
C ALA A 203 0.50 -4.53 6.51
N ARG A 204 -0.44 -4.38 5.56
CA ARG A 204 -1.88 -4.52 5.83
C ARG A 204 -2.23 -5.91 6.33
N SER A 205 -1.62 -6.96 5.74
CA SER A 205 -1.82 -8.33 6.19
C SER A 205 -1.18 -8.57 7.57
N ALA A 206 -0.02 -7.97 7.85
CA ALA A 206 0.63 -8.02 9.17
C ALA A 206 -0.26 -7.37 10.24
N VAL A 207 -0.80 -6.18 9.98
CA VAL A 207 -1.74 -5.50 10.89
C VAL A 207 -3.02 -6.32 11.10
N LYS A 208 -3.55 -6.95 10.04
CA LYS A 208 -4.70 -7.85 10.18
C LYS A 208 -4.38 -9.02 11.09
N ARG A 209 -3.21 -9.67 10.89
CA ARG A 209 -2.75 -10.78 11.73
C ARG A 209 -2.58 -10.36 13.19
N ALA A 210 -1.99 -9.20 13.45
CA ALA A 210 -1.87 -8.65 14.80
C ALA A 210 -3.22 -8.46 15.49
N LYS A 211 -4.25 -7.98 14.75
CA LYS A 211 -5.61 -7.86 15.27
C LYS A 211 -6.22 -9.23 15.65
N GLU A 212 -5.99 -10.25 14.81
CA GLU A 212 -6.45 -11.63 15.09
C GLU A 212 -5.77 -12.20 16.35
N ILE A 213 -4.46 -11.95 16.53
CA ILE A 213 -3.71 -12.34 17.72
C ILE A 213 -4.24 -11.63 18.97
N ASN A 214 -4.47 -10.31 18.91
CA ASN A 214 -5.03 -9.55 20.04
C ASN A 214 -6.40 -10.06 20.43
N LEU A 215 -7.27 -10.38 19.46
CA LEU A 215 -8.59 -10.97 19.71
C LEU A 215 -8.48 -12.35 20.37
N TYR A 216 -7.55 -13.18 19.87
CA TYR A 216 -7.31 -14.51 20.44
C TYR A 216 -6.80 -14.43 21.88
N CYS A 217 -5.79 -13.62 22.13
CA CYS A 217 -5.24 -13.41 23.48
C CYS A 217 -6.30 -12.86 24.45
N GLY A 218 -7.10 -11.89 23.99
CA GLY A 218 -8.20 -11.35 24.77
C GLY A 218 -9.29 -12.39 25.10
N ALA A 219 -9.65 -13.24 24.13
CA ALA A 219 -10.63 -14.32 24.35
C ALA A 219 -10.12 -15.42 25.30
N LYS A 220 -8.81 -15.65 25.35
CA LYS A 220 -8.15 -16.62 26.23
C LYS A 220 -7.67 -16.00 27.56
N GLU A 221 -7.92 -14.70 27.79
CA GLU A 221 -7.49 -13.92 28.95
C GLU A 221 -5.98 -14.05 29.25
N LYS A 222 -5.12 -13.99 28.22
CA LYS A 222 -3.68 -14.16 28.34
C LYS A 222 -2.90 -13.10 27.55
N ASN A 223 -1.65 -12.91 27.93
CA ASN A 223 -0.71 -11.96 27.30
C ASN A 223 0.54 -12.64 26.71
N THR A 224 0.56 -13.96 26.63
CA THR A 224 1.61 -14.75 26.01
C THR A 224 1.06 -15.44 24.76
N PHE A 225 1.92 -15.65 23.76
CA PHE A 225 1.54 -16.29 22.51
C PHE A 225 2.66 -17.22 22.05
N ASP A 226 2.40 -18.50 21.97
CA ASP A 226 3.37 -19.53 21.61
C ASP A 226 2.95 -20.29 20.31
N GLU A 227 3.71 -21.33 19.94
CA GLU A 227 3.46 -22.12 18.73
C GLU A 227 2.11 -22.84 18.78
N LEU A 228 1.71 -23.37 19.94
CA LEU A 228 0.42 -24.04 20.10
C LEU A 228 -0.74 -23.04 19.93
N ASP A 229 -0.59 -21.83 20.41
CA ASP A 229 -1.54 -20.75 20.19
C ASP A 229 -1.65 -20.37 18.72
N PHE A 230 -0.52 -20.36 18.01
CA PHE A 230 -0.54 -20.07 16.58
C PHE A 230 -1.21 -21.18 15.77
N ILE A 231 -1.02 -22.44 16.17
CA ILE A 231 -1.74 -23.59 15.57
C ILE A 231 -3.24 -23.46 15.81
N ASP A 232 -3.64 -23.23 17.08
CA ASP A 232 -5.07 -23.10 17.46
C ASP A 232 -5.72 -21.90 16.74
N LEU A 233 -5.06 -20.73 16.71
CA LEU A 233 -5.51 -19.57 15.95
C LEU A 233 -5.64 -19.90 14.46
N SER A 234 -4.65 -20.58 13.89
CA SER A 234 -4.61 -20.91 12.46
C SER A 234 -5.78 -21.80 12.05
N ASP A 235 -6.13 -22.77 12.88
CA ASP A 235 -7.30 -23.64 12.66
C ASP A 235 -8.60 -22.84 12.72
N HIS A 236 -8.73 -21.92 13.70
CA HIS A 236 -9.96 -21.11 13.87
C HIS A 236 -10.20 -20.11 12.74
N VAL A 237 -9.14 -19.47 12.22
CA VAL A 237 -9.28 -18.41 11.21
C VAL A 237 -8.86 -18.86 9.79
N GLY A 238 -8.48 -20.12 9.62
CA GLY A 238 -8.14 -20.71 8.33
C GLY A 238 -6.83 -20.18 7.76
N ILE A 239 -5.79 -20.01 8.59
CA ILE A 239 -4.45 -19.61 8.14
C ILE A 239 -3.78 -20.86 7.54
N LEU A 240 -3.46 -20.78 6.26
CA LEU A 240 -2.72 -21.83 5.58
C LEU A 240 -1.21 -21.53 5.58
N PRO A 241 -0.35 -22.57 5.54
CA PRO A 241 1.10 -22.38 5.44
C PRO A 241 1.46 -21.44 4.29
N PHE A 242 2.54 -20.67 4.44
CA PHE A 242 2.96 -19.61 3.50
C PHE A 242 1.89 -18.54 3.23
N GLY A 243 0.79 -18.50 3.99
CA GLY A 243 -0.30 -17.54 3.80
C GLY A 243 -1.04 -17.72 2.47
N ILE A 244 -1.03 -18.91 1.89
CA ILE A 244 -1.80 -19.17 0.67
C ILE A 244 -3.30 -19.07 0.92
N SER A 245 -4.02 -18.64 -0.09
CA SER A 245 -5.49 -18.61 -0.06
C SER A 245 -6.09 -19.98 -0.33
N TYR A 246 -7.38 -20.12 -0.01
CA TYR A 246 -8.12 -21.34 -0.36
C TYR A 246 -8.10 -21.63 -1.86
N THR A 247 -8.20 -20.61 -2.71
CA THR A 247 -8.09 -20.73 -4.17
C THR A 247 -6.71 -21.25 -4.58
N GLU A 248 -5.64 -20.78 -3.96
CA GLU A 248 -4.28 -21.25 -4.23
C GLU A 248 -4.07 -22.69 -3.75
N LYS A 249 -4.65 -23.06 -2.62
CA LYS A 249 -4.75 -24.48 -2.21
C LYS A 249 -5.43 -25.32 -3.29
N GLN A 250 -6.54 -24.85 -3.85
CA GLN A 250 -7.24 -25.56 -4.94
C GLN A 250 -6.38 -25.65 -6.22
N ILE A 251 -5.65 -24.57 -6.56
CA ILE A 251 -4.71 -24.57 -7.69
C ILE A 251 -3.65 -25.66 -7.49
N LEU A 252 -2.98 -25.67 -6.33
CA LEU A 252 -1.94 -26.66 -6.03
C LEU A 252 -2.50 -28.09 -6.02
N SER A 253 -3.68 -28.30 -5.45
CA SER A 253 -4.36 -29.61 -5.46
C SER A 253 -4.68 -30.07 -6.87
N THR A 254 -5.14 -29.16 -7.75
CA THR A 254 -5.39 -29.48 -9.17
C THR A 254 -4.10 -29.82 -9.91
N LEU A 255 -3.01 -29.09 -9.65
CA LEU A 255 -1.71 -29.34 -10.29
C LEU A 255 -1.02 -30.59 -9.74
N LYS A 256 -1.34 -31.03 -8.53
CA LYS A 256 -0.90 -32.33 -7.99
C LYS A 256 -1.45 -33.50 -8.78
N GLU A 257 -2.66 -33.38 -9.35
CA GLU A 257 -3.24 -34.42 -10.23
C GLU A 257 -2.58 -34.44 -11.62
N GLY A 258 -1.96 -33.37 -12.05
CA GLY A 258 -1.26 -33.27 -13.33
C GLY A 258 -1.13 -31.85 -13.85
N SER A 259 -0.20 -31.64 -14.78
CA SER A 259 0.02 -30.34 -15.41
C SER A 259 -1.21 -29.83 -16.15
N CYS A 260 -1.49 -28.53 -16.09
CA CYS A 260 -2.70 -27.94 -16.64
C CYS A 260 -2.38 -26.69 -17.49
N THR A 261 -3.16 -26.47 -18.55
CA THR A 261 -3.12 -25.18 -19.27
C THR A 261 -3.86 -24.09 -18.43
N LEU A 262 -3.58 -22.80 -18.69
CA LEU A 262 -4.32 -21.72 -18.05
C LEU A 262 -5.83 -21.85 -18.25
N THR A 263 -6.25 -22.18 -19.47
CA THR A 263 -7.68 -22.37 -19.82
C THR A 263 -8.28 -23.54 -19.02
N GLY A 264 -7.57 -24.66 -18.91
CA GLY A 264 -8.04 -25.79 -18.13
C GLY A 264 -8.10 -25.51 -16.63
N LEU A 265 -7.10 -24.80 -16.10
CA LEU A 265 -7.06 -24.42 -14.70
C LEU A 265 -8.19 -23.43 -14.36
N SER A 266 -8.38 -22.38 -15.19
CA SER A 266 -9.45 -21.39 -14.98
C SER A 266 -10.84 -22.04 -15.06
N ALA A 267 -11.06 -22.99 -15.96
CA ALA A 267 -12.32 -23.70 -16.07
C ALA A 267 -12.59 -24.58 -14.84
N LYS A 268 -11.59 -25.32 -14.34
CA LYS A 268 -11.72 -26.15 -13.14
C LYS A 268 -12.00 -25.31 -11.87
N LEU A 269 -11.46 -24.09 -11.79
CA LEU A 269 -11.64 -23.20 -10.64
C LEU A 269 -12.89 -22.30 -10.74
N GLY A 270 -13.53 -22.23 -11.91
CA GLY A 270 -14.64 -21.28 -12.15
C GLY A 270 -14.20 -19.83 -12.17
N LEU A 271 -12.92 -19.52 -12.46
CA LEU A 271 -12.35 -18.19 -12.47
C LEU A 271 -11.98 -17.73 -13.87
N SER A 272 -11.89 -16.41 -14.10
CA SER A 272 -11.33 -15.88 -15.33
C SER A 272 -9.81 -16.15 -15.40
N LYS A 273 -9.25 -16.27 -16.61
CA LYS A 273 -7.80 -16.44 -16.83
C LYS A 273 -6.99 -15.32 -16.18
N THR A 274 -7.48 -14.08 -16.31
CA THR A 274 -6.84 -12.89 -15.75
C THR A 274 -6.80 -12.94 -14.22
N ALA A 275 -7.89 -13.38 -13.57
CA ALA A 275 -7.93 -13.54 -12.11
C ALA A 275 -6.93 -14.60 -11.65
N VAL A 276 -6.89 -15.77 -12.32
CA VAL A 276 -5.91 -16.83 -11.98
C VAL A 276 -4.48 -16.29 -12.08
N GLN A 277 -4.12 -15.63 -13.18
CA GLN A 277 -2.76 -15.11 -13.39
C GLN A 277 -2.39 -14.00 -12.43
N ARG A 278 -3.27 -12.98 -12.30
CA ARG A 278 -2.96 -11.75 -11.56
C ARG A 278 -3.02 -11.94 -10.05
N ASP A 279 -4.01 -12.69 -9.57
CA ASP A 279 -4.34 -12.72 -8.15
C ASP A 279 -3.71 -13.92 -7.42
N HIS A 280 -3.32 -14.97 -8.16
CA HIS A 280 -2.86 -16.23 -7.57
C HIS A 280 -1.52 -16.75 -8.12
N GLU A 281 -1.36 -16.86 -9.45
CA GLU A 281 -0.16 -17.46 -10.04
C GLU A 281 1.11 -16.72 -9.65
N LEU A 282 1.11 -15.38 -9.65
CA LEU A 282 2.29 -14.59 -9.29
C LEU A 282 2.80 -14.93 -7.88
N TYR A 283 1.90 -15.11 -6.93
CA TYR A 283 2.28 -15.46 -5.57
C TYR A 283 2.87 -16.89 -5.49
N LEU A 284 2.22 -17.85 -6.12
CA LEU A 284 2.69 -19.24 -6.15
C LEU A 284 4.04 -19.39 -6.86
N LEU A 285 4.27 -18.66 -7.95
CA LEU A 285 5.54 -18.59 -8.66
C LEU A 285 6.65 -18.00 -7.77
N ASN A 286 6.38 -16.85 -7.13
CA ASN A 286 7.33 -16.18 -6.26
C ASN A 286 7.72 -17.02 -5.02
N LYS A 287 6.81 -17.88 -4.57
CA LYS A 287 7.08 -18.85 -3.49
C LYS A 287 7.63 -20.18 -3.99
N ASN A 288 7.92 -20.30 -5.28
CA ASN A 288 8.40 -21.52 -5.90
C ASN A 288 7.52 -22.75 -5.63
N LEU A 289 6.19 -22.55 -5.53
CA LEU A 289 5.20 -23.62 -5.30
C LEU A 289 4.66 -24.20 -6.61
N MET A 290 4.76 -23.42 -7.68
CA MET A 290 4.44 -23.84 -9.04
C MET A 290 5.45 -23.26 -10.05
N GLU A 291 5.48 -23.84 -11.24
CA GLU A 291 6.28 -23.37 -12.38
C GLU A 291 5.44 -23.37 -13.67
N ILE A 292 5.89 -22.59 -14.66
CA ILE A 292 5.26 -22.51 -15.99
C ILE A 292 6.30 -22.90 -17.04
N ASP A 293 6.03 -24.04 -17.69
CA ASP A 293 6.77 -24.53 -18.84
C ASP A 293 5.75 -24.99 -19.89
N GLY A 294 5.25 -24.03 -20.68
CA GLY A 294 4.10 -24.26 -21.57
C GLY A 294 2.79 -24.57 -20.81
N LYS A 295 2.85 -25.43 -19.81
CA LYS A 295 1.77 -25.71 -18.87
C LYS A 295 2.16 -25.31 -17.44
N ARG A 296 1.16 -25.17 -16.57
CA ARG A 296 1.34 -24.99 -15.13
C ARG A 296 1.66 -26.33 -14.51
N LYS A 297 2.72 -26.41 -13.73
CA LYS A 297 3.16 -27.59 -13.02
C LYS A 297 3.39 -27.28 -11.55
N ILE A 298 3.15 -28.21 -10.67
CA ILE A 298 3.51 -28.10 -9.26
C ILE A 298 4.99 -28.44 -9.10
N THR A 299 5.68 -27.69 -8.24
CA THR A 299 7.09 -27.98 -7.89
C THR A 299 7.19 -29.01 -6.78
N SER A 300 8.41 -29.48 -6.49
CA SER A 300 8.66 -30.36 -5.34
C SER A 300 8.23 -29.71 -4.02
N GLN A 301 8.51 -28.41 -3.84
CA GLN A 301 8.09 -27.65 -2.66
C GLN A 301 6.57 -27.51 -2.58
N GLY A 302 5.89 -27.31 -3.72
CA GLY A 302 4.44 -27.29 -3.78
C GLY A 302 3.81 -28.64 -3.43
N LEU A 303 4.43 -29.76 -3.86
CA LEU A 303 3.99 -31.11 -3.49
C LEU A 303 4.14 -31.38 -1.98
N GLU A 304 5.23 -30.93 -1.38
CA GLU A 304 5.45 -31.00 0.07
C GLU A 304 4.36 -30.24 0.84
N LEU A 305 4.09 -29.01 0.41
CA LEU A 305 3.03 -28.20 1.00
C LEU A 305 1.65 -28.88 0.95
N CYS A 306 1.35 -29.60 -0.15
CA CYS A 306 0.09 -30.32 -0.28
C CYS A 306 -0.10 -31.47 0.74
N LYS A 307 0.95 -31.90 1.45
CA LYS A 307 0.83 -32.88 2.54
C LYS A 307 0.12 -32.30 3.78
N PHE A 308 0.21 -30.99 3.95
CA PHE A 308 -0.45 -30.25 5.04
C PHE A 308 -1.91 -29.89 4.76
N PHE A 309 -2.45 -30.26 3.59
CA PHE A 309 -3.84 -29.98 3.22
C PHE A 309 -4.81 -31.12 3.54
N ALA A 310 -4.27 -32.22 4.00
CA ALA A 310 -5.03 -33.43 4.30
C ALA A 310 -5.85 -33.31 5.59
#